data_19f1357a2623810b84265897b55d4793
#
_entry.id   19f1357a2623810b84265897b55d4793
#
_cell.length_a   1.000
_cell.length_b   1.000
_cell.length_c   1.000
_cell.angle_alpha   90.00
_cell.angle_beta   90.00
_cell.angle_gamma   90.00
#
_symmetry.space_group_name_H-M   'P 1'
#
loop_
_entity.id
_entity.type
_entity.pdbx_description
1 polymer ?
#
loop_
_entity_poly.entity_id
_entity_poly.type
_entity_poly.pdbx_seq_one_letter_code
_entity_poly.pdbx_strand_id
1 'polypeptide(L)' 'MKQLLLSHQRLYESRILEADHQVKHYATNSLAINSHSEVTKEIDKWIDIKAHNEGKLRQVLAFMPKEKESKEAKKDGK' A
#
# COMPACT_ATOMS: atom_id res chain seq x y z
N MET A 1 13.20 -1.52 18.05
CA MET A 1 12.73 -2.38 16.96
C MET A 1 11.30 -2.09 16.54
N LYS A 2 10.42 -2.06 17.50
CA LYS A 2 9.02 -1.82 17.18
C LYS A 2 8.81 -0.47 16.50
N GLN A 3 9.48 0.56 16.96
CA GLN A 3 9.31 1.86 16.37
C GLN A 3 9.85 1.92 14.95
N LEU A 4 10.92 1.19 14.70
CA LEU A 4 11.46 1.14 13.37
C LEU A 4 10.47 0.46 12.42
N LEU A 5 9.89 -0.64 12.87
CA LEU A 5 8.88 -1.32 12.07
C LEU A 5 7.66 -0.44 11.82
N LEU A 6 7.26 0.29 12.84
CA LEU A 6 6.12 1.19 12.69
C LEU A 6 6.40 2.28 11.67
N SER A 7 7.62 2.80 11.65
CA SER A 7 8.01 3.79 10.64
C SER A 7 7.88 3.21 9.24
N HIS A 8 8.32 1.98 9.06
CA HIS A 8 8.22 1.35 7.75
C HIS A 8 6.78 1.08 7.38
N GLN A 9 5.97 0.70 8.35
CA GLN A 9 4.56 0.51 8.10
C GLN A 9 3.93 1.78 7.56
N ARG A 10 4.20 2.90 8.20
CA ARG A 10 3.64 4.16 7.78
C ARG A 10 4.14 4.58 6.41
N LEU A 11 5.40 4.31 6.15
CA LEU A 11 5.97 4.62 4.85
C LEU A 11 5.25 3.85 3.75
N TYR A 12 5.06 2.56 3.94
CA TYR A 12 4.42 1.76 2.92
C TYR A 12 2.95 2.12 2.76
N GLU A 13 2.26 2.40 3.87
CA GLU A 13 0.87 2.83 3.79
C GLU A 13 0.75 4.14 3.00
N SER A 14 1.68 5.04 3.22
CA SER A 14 1.69 6.30 2.50
C SER A 14 1.89 6.09 1.01
N ARG A 15 2.77 5.18 0.64
CA ARG A 15 3.01 4.90 -0.77
C ARG A 15 1.83 4.22 -1.43
N ILE A 16 1.14 3.38 -0.69
CA ILE A 16 -0.06 2.75 -1.21
C ILE A 16 -1.12 3.79 -1.49
N LEU A 17 -1.31 4.72 -0.58
CA LEU A 17 -2.27 5.80 -0.78
C LEU A 17 -1.91 6.65 -1.98
N GLU A 18 -0.64 6.98 -2.11
CA GLU A 18 -0.20 7.76 -3.24
C GLU A 18 -0.46 7.04 -4.56
N ALA A 19 -0.13 5.75 -4.60
CA ALA A 19 -0.34 4.98 -5.81
C ALA A 19 -1.82 4.89 -6.16
N ASP A 20 -2.65 4.68 -5.16
CA ASP A 20 -4.08 4.64 -5.36
C ASP A 20 -4.59 5.94 -5.97
N HIS A 21 -4.13 7.04 -5.42
CA HIS A 21 -4.51 8.35 -5.90
C HIS A 21 -4.06 8.55 -7.35
N GLN A 22 -2.85 8.14 -7.68
CA GLN A 22 -2.32 8.32 -9.03
C GLN A 22 -3.06 7.45 -10.03
N VAL A 23 -3.38 6.21 -9.68
CA VAL A 23 -4.13 5.36 -10.59
C VAL A 23 -5.49 5.99 -10.89
N LYS A 24 -6.16 6.46 -9.86
CA LYS A 24 -7.47 7.08 -10.06
C LYS A 24 -7.36 8.35 -10.89
N HIS A 25 -6.31 9.12 -10.65
CA HIS A 25 -6.10 10.34 -11.41
C HIS A 25 -5.96 10.05 -12.90
N TYR A 26 -5.10 9.10 -13.24
CA TYR A 26 -4.87 8.79 -14.65
C TYR A 26 -6.10 8.12 -15.27
N ALA A 27 -6.78 7.27 -14.54
CA ALA A 27 -7.95 6.61 -15.08
C ALA A 27 -9.07 7.61 -15.33
N THR A 28 -9.24 8.54 -14.41
CA THR A 28 -10.32 9.54 -14.54
C THR A 28 -10.03 10.56 -15.63
N ASN A 29 -8.76 10.94 -15.77
CA ASN A 29 -8.40 12.01 -16.68
C ASN A 29 -7.76 11.52 -17.95
N SER A 30 -7.98 10.26 -18.31
CA SER A 30 -7.29 9.69 -19.45
C SER A 30 -7.63 10.41 -20.75
N LEU A 31 -8.84 10.96 -20.86
CA LEU A 31 -9.23 11.65 -22.07
C LEU A 31 -8.50 12.97 -22.25
N ALA A 32 -8.05 13.56 -21.17
CA ALA A 32 -7.33 14.82 -21.22
C ALA A 32 -5.85 14.66 -21.46
N ILE A 33 -5.37 13.43 -21.46
CA ILE A 33 -3.96 13.17 -21.65
C ILE A 33 -3.72 12.76 -23.08
N ASN A 34 -2.65 13.28 -23.65
CA ASN A 34 -2.42 13.16 -25.09
C ASN A 34 -2.23 11.76 -25.61
N SER A 35 -1.71 10.87 -24.80
CA SER A 35 -1.29 9.58 -25.30
C SER A 35 -1.82 8.46 -24.46
N HIS A 36 -2.56 7.56 -25.09
CA HIS A 36 -3.03 6.38 -24.40
C HIS A 36 -1.89 5.50 -23.90
N SER A 37 -0.82 5.43 -24.66
CA SER A 37 0.28 4.58 -24.23
C SER A 37 0.98 5.19 -23.03
N GLU A 38 1.03 6.52 -22.93
CA GLU A 38 1.59 7.15 -21.75
C GLU A 38 0.73 6.90 -20.53
N VAL A 39 -0.57 7.01 -20.69
CA VAL A 39 -1.48 6.75 -19.58
C VAL A 39 -1.35 5.30 -19.12
N THR A 40 -1.29 4.38 -20.06
CA THR A 40 -1.16 2.97 -19.73
C THR A 40 0.12 2.70 -18.95
N LYS A 41 1.21 3.32 -19.38
CA LYS A 41 2.48 3.14 -18.68
C LYS A 41 2.44 3.67 -17.27
N GLU A 42 1.81 4.83 -17.09
CA GLU A 42 1.73 5.42 -15.77
C GLU A 42 0.87 4.58 -14.84
N ILE A 43 -0.27 4.11 -15.33
CA ILE A 43 -1.14 3.28 -14.52
C ILE A 43 -0.42 2.01 -14.11
N ASP A 44 0.25 1.38 -15.06
CA ASP A 44 0.98 0.15 -14.79
C ASP A 44 2.06 0.38 -13.74
N LYS A 45 2.78 1.48 -13.87
CA LYS A 45 3.83 1.82 -12.91
C LYS A 45 3.27 1.96 -11.51
N TRP A 46 2.14 2.66 -11.36
CA TRP A 46 1.59 2.90 -10.04
C TRP A 46 0.96 1.66 -9.43
N ILE A 47 0.38 0.80 -10.27
CA ILE A 47 -0.12 -0.49 -9.80
C ILE A 47 1.03 -1.33 -9.28
N ASP A 48 2.16 -1.29 -9.98
CA ASP A 48 3.35 -2.01 -9.55
C ASP A 48 3.84 -1.50 -8.20
N ILE A 49 3.90 -0.19 -8.06
CA ILE A 49 4.32 0.42 -6.81
C ILE A 49 3.39 0.02 -5.68
N LYS A 50 2.10 0.04 -5.95
CA LYS A 50 1.12 -0.34 -4.93
C LYS A 50 1.30 -1.80 -4.53
N ALA A 51 1.43 -2.69 -5.50
CA ALA A 51 1.57 -4.11 -5.21
C ALA A 51 2.82 -4.40 -4.41
N HIS A 52 3.92 -3.75 -4.75
CA HIS A 52 5.17 -3.93 -4.01
C HIS A 52 5.04 -3.45 -2.58
N ASN A 53 4.42 -2.29 -2.39
CA ASN A 53 4.30 -1.75 -1.05
C ASN A 53 3.30 -2.52 -0.21
N GLU A 54 2.28 -3.07 -0.83
CA GLU A 54 1.37 -3.96 -0.10
C GLU A 54 2.09 -5.21 0.38
N GLY A 55 2.95 -5.76 -0.47
CA GLY A 55 3.73 -6.91 -0.06
C GLY A 55 4.68 -6.58 1.08
N LYS A 56 5.34 -5.43 0.99
CA LYS A 56 6.24 -5.01 2.05
C LYS A 56 5.49 -4.76 3.35
N LEU A 57 4.32 -4.17 3.23
CA LEU A 57 3.50 -3.92 4.41
C LEU A 57 3.12 -5.21 5.11
N ARG A 58 2.74 -6.22 4.35
CA ARG A 58 2.43 -7.52 4.93
C ARG A 58 3.64 -8.07 5.67
N GLN A 59 4.83 -7.91 5.11
CA GLN A 59 6.03 -8.40 5.76
C GLN A 59 6.30 -7.67 7.07
N VAL A 60 6.15 -6.35 7.04
CA VAL A 60 6.36 -5.58 8.26
C VAL A 60 5.39 -6.02 9.35
N LEU A 61 4.13 -6.19 8.97
CA LEU A 61 3.13 -6.59 9.95
C LEU A 61 3.43 -7.97 10.51
N ALA A 62 4.00 -8.84 9.69
CA ALA A 62 4.37 -10.17 10.15
C ALA A 62 5.48 -10.13 11.19
N PHE A 63 6.33 -9.10 11.13
CA PHE A 63 7.42 -8.97 12.09
C PHE A 63 7.03 -8.18 13.33
N MET A 64 5.84 -7.58 13.34
CA MET A 64 5.42 -6.81 14.50
C MET A 64 5.18 -7.71 15.70
N PRO A 65 5.42 -7.17 16.90
CA PRO A 65 5.10 -7.95 18.10
C PRO A 65 3.64 -8.36 18.14
N LYS A 66 3.37 -9.53 18.60
CA LYS A 66 2.04 -10.09 18.53
C LYS A 66 1.28 -10.18 19.83
N GLU A 67 1.86 -9.70 20.89
CA GLU A 67 1.19 -9.87 22.16
C GLU A 67 -0.17 -9.21 22.17
N LYS A 68 -0.28 -8.05 21.56
CA LYS A 68 -1.57 -7.40 21.52
C LYS A 68 -2.55 -8.11 20.64
N GLU A 69 -2.06 -8.55 19.51
CA GLU A 69 -2.92 -9.28 18.60
C GLU A 69 -3.42 -10.54 19.21
N SER A 70 -2.55 -11.20 19.91
CA SER A 70 -2.94 -12.44 20.54
C SER A 70 -4.09 -12.23 21.49
N LYS A 71 -4.00 -11.19 22.25
CA LYS A 71 -5.06 -10.90 23.19
C LYS A 71 -6.35 -10.60 22.49
N GLU A 72 -6.27 -9.83 21.45
CA GLU A 72 -7.46 -9.49 20.73
C GLU A 72 -8.07 -10.70 20.08
N ALA A 73 -7.24 -11.51 19.50
CA ALA A 73 -7.74 -12.70 18.85
C ALA A 73 -8.45 -13.58 19.83
N LYS A 74 -7.90 -13.68 20.99
CA LYS A 74 -8.53 -14.51 22.00
C LYS A 74 -9.87 -13.97 22.40
N LYS A 75 -9.95 -12.68 22.55
CA LYS A 75 -11.21 -12.09 22.88
C LYS A 75 -12.24 -12.41 21.86
N ASP A 76 -11.85 -12.23 20.63
CA ASP A 76 -12.78 -12.49 19.56
C ASP A 76 -13.16 -13.92 19.51
N GLY A 77 -12.22 -14.73 19.71
CA GLY A 77 -12.46 -16.13 19.55
C GLY A 77 -13.40 -16.66 20.57
N LYS A 78 -13.57 -15.93 21.49
CA LYS A 78 -14.40 -16.48 22.52
C LYS A 78 -15.49 -15.64 22.81
#